data_9e31443b9211ef51fb8a902dfd319e42
#
_entry.id   9e31443b9211ef51fb8a902dfd319e42
#
_cell.length_a   1.000
_cell.length_b   1.000
_cell.length_c   1.000
_cell.angle_alpha   90.00
_cell.angle_beta   90.00
_cell.angle_gamma   90.00
#
_symmetry.space_group_name_H-M   'P 1'
#
loop_
_entity.id
_entity.type
_entity.pdbx_description
1 polymer ?
#
loop_
_entity_poly.entity_id
_entity_poly.type
_entity_poly.pdbx_seq_one_letter_code
_entity_poly.pdbx_strand_id
1 'polypeptide(L)'
;MKYNKIIMREGSRYKVDINIEKINEAIEYSNFIPVKLNNKIISVPIKNNSDLSDDEAKIIASKCIPLCIEEMKKFIKNEWVDWMDSTGLVYSDKLVNDMIIDLFDLVDITQFENGIINIECWLNNRYTSHKYSRKFFGMHSLTAYGRYKNGVFNFKHCSLEG
;
A
#
# COMPACT_ATOMS: atom_id res chain seq x y z
N MET A 1 10.43 26.75 -3.57
CA MET A 1 9.40 25.74 -3.18
C MET A 1 9.12 24.85 -4.38
N LYS A 2 9.68 23.66 -4.39
CA LYS A 2 9.57 22.71 -5.54
C LYS A 2 8.65 21.51 -5.21
N TYR A 3 7.57 21.72 -4.45
CA TYR A 3 6.85 20.62 -3.81
C TYR A 3 5.56 20.16 -4.51
N ASN A 4 5.31 20.60 -5.74
CA ASN A 4 4.11 20.19 -6.49
C ASN A 4 4.39 19.20 -7.63
N LYS A 5 5.48 18.46 -7.58
CA LYS A 5 5.72 17.42 -8.57
C LYS A 5 5.07 16.13 -8.09
N ILE A 6 3.89 15.84 -8.59
CA ILE A 6 3.32 14.49 -8.49
C ILE A 6 4.23 13.57 -9.29
N ILE A 7 4.96 12.72 -8.61
CA ILE A 7 5.78 11.70 -9.24
C ILE A 7 4.91 10.47 -9.37
N MET A 8 4.59 10.11 -10.60
CA MET A 8 3.82 8.93 -10.93
C MET A 8 4.71 7.93 -11.67
N ARG A 9 4.57 6.67 -11.35
CA ARG A 9 5.23 5.58 -12.04
C ARG A 9 4.19 4.64 -12.61
N GLU A 10 4.33 4.29 -13.88
CA GLU A 10 3.46 3.33 -14.55
C GLU A 10 3.51 1.95 -13.88
N GLY A 11 2.37 1.29 -13.88
CA GLY A 11 2.15 0.08 -13.14
C GLY A 11 2.39 -1.20 -13.91
N SER A 12 2.28 -2.29 -13.17
CA SER A 12 2.40 -3.65 -13.65
C SER A 12 1.05 -4.37 -13.58
N ARG A 13 0.89 -5.39 -14.40
CA ARG A 13 -0.30 -6.24 -14.43
C ARG A 13 0.00 -7.58 -13.76
N TYR A 14 -0.82 -7.95 -12.80
CA TYR A 14 -0.69 -9.17 -12.04
C TYR A 14 -1.92 -10.07 -12.20
N LYS A 15 -1.69 -11.36 -12.43
CA LYS A 15 -2.73 -12.36 -12.28
C LYS A 15 -2.85 -12.71 -10.79
N VAL A 16 -4.06 -12.62 -10.25
CA VAL A 16 -4.35 -12.83 -8.83
C VAL A 16 -5.21 -14.08 -8.68
N ASP A 17 -4.63 -15.14 -8.14
CA ASP A 17 -5.35 -16.35 -7.82
C ASP A 17 -5.89 -16.26 -6.40
N ILE A 18 -7.22 -16.17 -6.27
CA ILE A 18 -7.91 -16.08 -4.99
C ILE A 18 -8.32 -17.49 -4.56
N ASN A 19 -7.67 -18.01 -3.54
CA ASN A 19 -8.08 -19.25 -2.88
C ASN A 19 -8.81 -18.92 -1.58
N ILE A 20 -10.13 -19.04 -1.59
CA ILE A 20 -11.04 -18.68 -0.50
C ILE A 20 -10.81 -19.55 0.75
N GLU A 21 -10.48 -20.84 0.58
CA GLU A 21 -10.36 -21.77 1.69
C GLU A 21 -9.17 -21.47 2.63
N LYS A 22 -8.04 -21.00 2.08
CA LYS A 22 -6.84 -20.63 2.86
C LYS A 22 -6.93 -19.28 3.56
N ILE A 23 -7.88 -18.45 3.18
CA ILE A 23 -8.02 -17.09 3.69
C ILE A 23 -9.01 -17.02 4.84
N ASN A 24 -10.00 -17.91 4.87
CA ASN A 24 -11.02 -17.97 5.94
C ASN A 24 -10.43 -18.19 7.34
N GLU A 25 -9.28 -18.84 7.47
CA GLU A 25 -8.57 -18.99 8.75
C GLU A 25 -7.93 -17.70 9.28
N ALA A 26 -7.74 -16.70 8.41
CA ALA A 26 -7.05 -15.43 8.75
C ALA A 26 -7.99 -14.23 8.92
N ILE A 27 -9.31 -14.39 8.65
CA ILE A 27 -10.27 -13.27 8.54
C ILE A 27 -11.15 -13.10 9.80
N GLU A 28 -10.74 -13.61 10.95
CA GLU A 28 -11.59 -13.59 12.16
C GLU A 28 -11.89 -12.19 12.75
N TYR A 29 -11.36 -11.07 12.22
CA TYR A 29 -11.54 -9.75 12.84
C TYR A 29 -11.94 -8.66 11.86
N SER A 30 -12.99 -7.94 12.21
CA SER A 30 -13.95 -7.23 11.38
C SER A 30 -13.46 -6.14 10.43
N ASN A 31 -12.35 -5.46 10.59
CA ASN A 31 -11.92 -4.37 9.68
C ASN A 31 -10.40 -4.36 9.43
N PHE A 32 -9.74 -5.45 9.70
CA PHE A 32 -8.30 -5.60 9.54
C PHE A 32 -7.97 -6.86 8.79
N ILE A 33 -6.90 -6.81 8.00
CA ILE A 33 -6.29 -8.02 7.45
C ILE A 33 -4.86 -8.17 7.93
N PRO A 34 -4.41 -9.40 8.21
CA PRO A 34 -3.01 -9.65 8.48
C PRO A 34 -2.22 -9.61 7.17
N VAL A 35 -1.19 -8.80 7.12
CA VAL A 35 -0.26 -8.75 6.00
C VAL A 35 1.12 -9.15 6.51
N LYS A 36 1.71 -10.17 5.88
CA LYS A 36 3.06 -10.61 6.20
C LYS A 36 4.06 -9.79 5.41
N LEU A 37 4.90 -9.06 6.12
CA LEU A 37 6.02 -8.30 5.58
C LEU A 37 7.31 -8.83 6.20
N ASN A 38 8.14 -9.48 5.40
CA ASN A 38 9.28 -10.24 5.90
C ASN A 38 8.84 -11.27 6.96
N ASN A 39 9.40 -11.21 8.15
CA ASN A 39 9.05 -12.11 9.27
C ASN A 39 8.06 -11.48 10.26
N LYS A 40 7.49 -10.32 9.93
CA LYS A 40 6.49 -9.63 10.76
C LYS A 40 5.12 -9.72 10.12
N ILE A 41 4.10 -9.82 10.95
CA ILE A 41 2.70 -9.70 10.54
C ILE A 41 2.21 -8.36 11.08
N ILE A 42 1.68 -7.53 10.18
CA ILE A 42 1.01 -6.30 10.54
C ILE A 42 -0.49 -6.43 10.33
N SER A 43 -1.26 -5.79 11.18
CA SER A 43 -2.70 -5.71 11.05
C SER A 43 -3.05 -4.44 10.26
N VAL A 44 -3.57 -4.60 9.06
CA VAL A 44 -3.84 -3.49 8.15
C VAL A 44 -5.33 -3.14 8.19
N PRO A 45 -5.69 -1.90 8.57
CA PRO A 45 -7.08 -1.46 8.50
C PRO A 45 -7.56 -1.36 7.05
N ILE A 46 -8.81 -1.80 6.84
CA ILE A 46 -9.48 -1.71 5.54
C ILE A 46 -10.72 -0.85 5.67
N LYS A 47 -10.86 0.11 4.75
CA LYS A 47 -12.07 0.88 4.53
C LYS A 47 -12.74 0.38 3.26
N ASN A 48 -13.87 -0.31 3.42
CA ASN A 48 -14.64 -0.84 2.30
C ASN A 48 -15.75 0.13 1.90
N ASN A 49 -15.54 0.84 0.82
CA ASN A 49 -16.51 1.72 0.18
C ASN A 49 -17.03 1.14 -1.14
N SER A 50 -17.11 -0.19 -1.23
CA SER A 50 -17.65 -0.92 -2.39
C SER A 50 -18.95 -1.64 -2.05
N ASP A 51 -19.59 -2.21 -3.07
CA ASP A 51 -20.77 -3.07 -2.91
C ASP A 51 -20.40 -4.51 -2.51
N LEU A 52 -19.12 -4.81 -2.37
CA LEU A 52 -18.65 -6.11 -1.88
C LEU A 52 -18.95 -6.26 -0.39
N SER A 53 -19.23 -7.49 0.03
CA SER A 53 -19.18 -7.79 1.45
C SER A 53 -17.77 -7.52 2.01
N ASP A 54 -17.67 -7.27 3.31
CA ASP A 54 -16.38 -7.04 3.95
C ASP A 54 -15.43 -8.23 3.80
N ASP A 55 -15.96 -9.45 3.81
CA ASP A 55 -15.15 -10.66 3.60
C ASP A 55 -14.59 -10.75 2.17
N GLU A 56 -15.41 -10.47 1.16
CA GLU A 56 -14.94 -10.42 -0.24
C GLU A 56 -13.90 -9.32 -0.44
N ALA A 57 -14.14 -8.13 0.10
CA ALA A 57 -13.20 -7.01 0.04
C ALA A 57 -11.84 -7.38 0.68
N LYS A 58 -11.86 -8.03 1.84
CA LYS A 58 -10.65 -8.52 2.52
C LYS A 58 -9.90 -9.57 1.71
N ILE A 59 -10.62 -10.51 1.10
CA ILE A 59 -10.02 -11.54 0.25
C ILE A 59 -9.27 -10.91 -0.92
N ILE A 60 -9.91 -10.00 -1.63
CA ILE A 60 -9.30 -9.30 -2.76
C ILE A 60 -8.10 -8.47 -2.28
N ALA A 61 -8.28 -7.66 -1.23
CA ALA A 61 -7.23 -6.82 -0.69
C ALA A 61 -6.01 -7.62 -0.23
N SER A 62 -6.21 -8.75 0.45
CA SER A 62 -5.12 -9.61 0.95
C SER A 62 -4.20 -10.13 -0.16
N LYS A 63 -4.71 -10.24 -1.39
CA LYS A 63 -3.94 -10.64 -2.57
C LYS A 63 -3.27 -9.48 -3.27
N CYS A 64 -3.89 -8.31 -3.25
CA CYS A 64 -3.40 -7.14 -3.97
C CYS A 64 -2.39 -6.31 -3.16
N ILE A 65 -2.54 -6.26 -1.83
CA ILE A 65 -1.66 -5.47 -0.95
C ILE A 65 -0.18 -5.86 -1.08
N PRO A 66 0.22 -7.14 -1.07
CA PRO A 66 1.63 -7.49 -1.24
C PRO A 66 2.22 -6.98 -2.56
N LEU A 67 1.42 -6.95 -3.62
CA LEU A 67 1.82 -6.44 -4.92
C LEU A 67 2.00 -4.91 -4.89
N CYS A 68 1.09 -4.20 -4.23
CA CYS A 68 1.22 -2.76 -3.99
C CYS A 68 2.49 -2.44 -3.18
N ILE A 69 2.78 -3.23 -2.16
CA ILE A 69 3.97 -3.07 -1.33
C ILE A 69 5.26 -3.26 -2.14
N GLU A 70 5.33 -4.24 -3.01
CA GLU A 70 6.49 -4.44 -3.88
C GLU A 70 6.70 -3.25 -4.83
N GLU A 71 5.62 -2.68 -5.36
CA GLU A 71 5.71 -1.48 -6.19
C GLU A 71 6.08 -0.22 -5.38
N MET A 72 5.60 -0.10 -4.14
CA MET A 72 6.05 0.94 -3.20
C MET A 72 7.54 0.86 -2.92
N LYS A 73 8.08 -0.34 -2.69
CA LYS A 73 9.52 -0.55 -2.47
C LYS A 73 10.34 -0.10 -3.68
N LYS A 74 9.90 -0.43 -4.89
CA LYS A 74 10.56 0.01 -6.13
C LYS A 74 10.51 1.52 -6.27
N PHE A 75 9.36 2.13 -6.00
CA PHE A 75 9.20 3.58 -6.01
C PHE A 75 10.15 4.26 -5.02
N ILE A 76 10.15 3.85 -3.76
CA ILE A 76 11.01 4.38 -2.72
C ILE A 76 12.49 4.26 -3.11
N LYS A 77 12.89 3.10 -3.64
CA LYS A 77 14.27 2.87 -4.09
C LYS A 77 14.70 3.84 -5.18
N ASN A 78 13.83 4.07 -6.16
CA ASN A 78 14.14 4.92 -7.30
C ASN A 78 14.16 6.41 -6.94
N GLU A 79 13.28 6.81 -6.02
CA GLU A 79 13.14 8.20 -5.59
C GLU A 79 13.99 8.54 -4.35
N TRP A 80 14.79 7.59 -3.86
CA TRP A 80 15.53 7.75 -2.60
C TRP A 80 16.44 8.97 -2.58
N VAL A 81 17.22 9.16 -3.62
CA VAL A 81 18.16 10.29 -3.70
C VAL A 81 17.44 11.62 -3.67
N ASP A 82 16.34 11.72 -4.40
CA ASP A 82 15.60 12.98 -4.54
C ASP A 82 14.84 13.36 -3.27
N TRP A 83 14.37 12.36 -2.51
CA TRP A 83 13.46 12.58 -1.38
C TRP A 83 14.10 12.36 -0.02
N MET A 84 15.13 11.52 0.06
CA MET A 84 15.74 11.07 1.30
C MET A 84 17.17 11.56 1.52
N ASP A 85 17.82 12.10 0.50
CA ASP A 85 19.23 12.52 0.60
C ASP A 85 19.45 13.55 1.72
N SER A 86 18.52 14.50 1.85
CA SER A 86 18.55 15.49 2.93
C SER A 86 18.37 14.95 4.34
N THR A 87 17.95 13.70 4.48
CA THR A 87 17.72 13.06 5.79
C THR A 87 19.00 12.49 6.41
N GLY A 88 20.06 12.31 5.62
CA GLY A 88 21.28 11.61 6.02
C GLY A 88 21.11 10.10 6.19
N LEU A 89 19.98 9.53 5.77
CA LEU A 89 19.71 8.09 5.84
C LEU A 89 20.24 7.40 4.60
N VAL A 90 21.00 6.33 4.79
CA VAL A 90 21.51 5.51 3.70
C VAL A 90 20.46 4.47 3.33
N TYR A 91 20.22 4.32 2.03
CA TYR A 91 19.30 3.30 1.53
C TYR A 91 19.71 1.89 1.97
N SER A 92 18.74 1.13 2.44
CA SER A 92 18.85 -0.33 2.58
C SER A 92 17.47 -0.96 2.47
N ASP A 93 17.38 -2.18 1.96
CA ASP A 93 16.12 -2.91 1.86
C ASP A 93 15.49 -3.13 3.24
N LYS A 94 16.33 -3.34 4.27
CA LYS A 94 15.85 -3.45 5.66
C LYS A 94 15.18 -2.16 6.12
N LEU A 95 15.80 -1.01 5.87
CA LEU A 95 15.24 0.28 6.26
C LEU A 95 13.90 0.54 5.56
N VAL A 96 13.81 0.24 4.27
CA VAL A 96 12.56 0.39 3.50
C VAL A 96 11.47 -0.54 4.03
N ASN A 97 11.78 -1.78 4.34
CA ASN A 97 10.82 -2.71 4.92
C ASN A 97 10.33 -2.27 6.29
N ASP A 98 11.25 -1.84 7.17
CA ASP A 98 10.90 -1.32 8.49
C ASP A 98 10.02 -0.06 8.36
N MET A 99 10.31 0.82 7.41
CA MET A 99 9.53 2.00 7.14
C MET A 99 8.11 1.68 6.68
N ILE A 100 7.94 0.75 5.75
CA ILE A 100 6.62 0.33 5.26
C ILE A 100 5.82 -0.27 6.41
N ILE A 101 6.42 -1.14 7.22
CA ILE A 101 5.76 -1.74 8.39
C ILE A 101 5.25 -0.66 9.34
N ASP A 102 6.07 0.33 9.60
CA ASP A 102 5.81 1.34 10.62
C ASP A 102 4.82 2.42 10.15
N LEU A 103 4.77 2.70 8.86
CA LEU A 103 3.96 3.78 8.27
C LEU A 103 2.71 3.30 7.56
N PHE A 104 2.47 2.00 7.47
CA PHE A 104 1.27 1.48 6.83
C PHE A 104 0.03 1.92 7.60
N ASP A 105 -0.81 2.72 6.95
CA ASP A 105 -1.95 3.38 7.59
C ASP A 105 -3.27 2.67 7.27
N LEU A 106 -3.58 2.54 5.99
CA LEU A 106 -4.92 2.20 5.55
C LEU A 106 -4.90 1.56 4.17
N VAL A 107 -5.85 0.68 3.93
CA VAL A 107 -6.28 0.29 2.57
C VAL A 107 -7.68 0.81 2.33
N ASP A 108 -7.85 1.64 1.33
CA ASP A 108 -9.16 2.11 0.86
C ASP A 108 -9.60 1.30 -0.36
N ILE A 109 -10.82 0.75 -0.30
CA ILE A 109 -11.41 -0.05 -1.36
C ILE A 109 -12.65 0.67 -1.85
N THR A 110 -12.68 1.02 -3.12
CA THR A 110 -13.81 1.66 -3.79
C THR A 110 -14.22 0.87 -5.02
N GLN A 111 -15.41 1.10 -5.51
CA GLN A 111 -15.93 0.42 -6.69
C GLN A 111 -16.44 1.42 -7.72
N PHE A 112 -16.09 1.16 -8.98
CA PHE A 112 -16.63 1.89 -10.11
C PHE A 112 -17.87 1.19 -10.70
N GLU A 113 -18.67 1.93 -11.46
CA GLU A 113 -19.94 1.46 -12.07
C GLU A 113 -19.79 0.19 -12.92
N ASN A 114 -18.62 -0.06 -13.51
CA ASN A 114 -18.35 -1.24 -14.34
C ASN A 114 -17.83 -2.46 -13.55
N GLY A 115 -17.97 -2.45 -12.21
CA GLY A 115 -17.52 -3.54 -11.35
C GLY A 115 -16.00 -3.62 -11.15
N ILE A 116 -15.27 -2.58 -11.52
CA ILE A 116 -13.84 -2.47 -11.23
C ILE A 116 -13.68 -2.10 -9.75
N ILE A 117 -12.88 -2.87 -9.03
CA ILE A 117 -12.52 -2.59 -7.64
C ILE A 117 -11.20 -1.82 -7.62
N ASN A 118 -11.25 -0.63 -7.05
CA ASN A 118 -10.09 0.20 -6.83
C ASN A 118 -9.49 -0.10 -5.46
N ILE A 119 -8.17 -0.27 -5.41
CA ILE A 119 -7.44 -0.57 -4.17
C ILE A 119 -6.32 0.46 -4.02
N GLU A 120 -6.37 1.19 -2.94
CA GLU A 120 -5.37 2.19 -2.55
C GLU A 120 -4.73 1.80 -1.24
N CYS A 121 -3.41 1.66 -1.23
CA CYS A 121 -2.61 1.43 -0.03
C CYS A 121 -1.90 2.72 0.35
N TRP A 122 -2.02 3.10 1.61
CA TRP A 122 -1.50 4.35 2.14
C TRP A 122 -0.38 4.12 3.14
N LEU A 123 0.78 4.73 2.90
CA LEU A 123 1.79 4.98 3.91
C LEU A 123 1.68 6.44 4.34
N ASN A 124 1.47 6.66 5.64
CA ASN A 124 1.24 7.98 6.17
C ASN A 124 2.21 8.29 7.30
N ASN A 125 2.92 9.40 7.19
CA ASN A 125 3.84 9.87 8.22
C ASN A 125 3.20 10.90 9.18
N ARG A 126 1.89 11.13 9.12
CA ARG A 126 1.20 12.11 9.95
C ARG A 126 1.24 11.81 11.44
N TYR A 127 1.44 10.55 11.79
CA TYR A 127 1.52 10.15 13.20
C TYR A 127 2.93 10.40 13.73
N THR A 128 3.09 11.55 14.35
CA THR A 128 4.36 12.17 14.73
C THR A 128 5.16 11.47 15.81
N SER A 129 4.66 10.40 16.41
CA SER A 129 5.38 9.61 17.42
C SER A 129 6.45 8.68 16.84
N HIS A 130 6.50 8.55 15.51
CA HIS A 130 7.39 7.61 14.86
C HIS A 130 8.78 8.19 14.64
N LYS A 131 9.82 7.39 14.83
CA LYS A 131 11.23 7.80 14.62
C LYS A 131 11.53 8.30 13.20
N TYR A 132 10.69 7.93 12.23
CA TYR A 132 10.82 8.31 10.83
C TYR A 132 9.87 9.43 10.38
N SER A 133 8.88 9.78 11.18
CA SER A 133 7.73 10.58 10.76
C SER A 133 8.05 11.93 10.11
N ARG A 134 9.15 12.56 10.50
CA ARG A 134 9.57 13.85 9.92
C ARG A 134 10.63 13.72 8.84
N LYS A 135 11.17 12.53 8.63
CA LYS A 135 12.29 12.32 7.73
C LYS A 135 11.86 11.75 6.39
N PHE A 136 10.77 10.99 6.36
CA PHE A 136 10.30 10.37 5.13
C PHE A 136 9.25 11.24 4.44
N PHE A 137 9.43 11.42 3.14
CA PHE A 137 8.51 12.10 2.25
C PHE A 137 8.14 13.53 2.67
N GLY A 138 8.86 14.14 3.60
CA GLY A 138 8.68 15.53 4.08
C GLY A 138 7.33 15.69 4.72
N MET A 139 6.31 15.43 4.73
CA MET A 139 4.93 15.49 5.23
C MET A 139 3.91 14.93 4.21
N HIS A 140 4.41 14.34 3.13
CA HIS A 140 3.57 13.71 2.13
C HIS A 140 3.22 12.28 2.53
N SER A 141 2.10 11.80 2.04
CA SER A 141 1.73 10.39 2.09
C SER A 141 2.20 9.71 0.81
N LEU A 142 2.66 8.46 0.91
CA LEU A 142 2.89 7.62 -0.25
C LEU A 142 1.66 6.75 -0.47
N THR A 143 1.11 6.80 -1.68
CA THR A 143 0.01 5.93 -2.09
C THR A 143 0.46 4.97 -3.18
N ALA A 144 -0.02 3.73 -3.11
CA ALA A 144 0.04 2.77 -4.20
C ALA A 144 -1.39 2.40 -4.61
N TYR A 145 -1.67 2.50 -5.88
CA TYR A 145 -3.00 2.40 -6.42
C TYR A 145 -3.06 1.39 -7.56
N GLY A 146 -4.10 0.55 -7.54
CA GLY A 146 -4.37 -0.40 -8.61
C GLY A 146 -5.84 -0.75 -8.72
N ARG A 147 -6.20 -1.46 -9.80
CA ARG A 147 -7.55 -1.87 -10.13
C ARG A 147 -7.63 -3.38 -10.30
N TYR A 148 -8.58 -3.97 -9.60
CA TYR A 148 -8.89 -5.39 -9.70
C TYR A 148 -10.18 -5.61 -10.48
N LYS A 149 -10.15 -6.53 -11.43
CA LYS A 149 -11.32 -7.00 -12.15
C LYS A 149 -11.09 -8.42 -12.69
N ASN A 150 -12.06 -9.32 -12.49
CA ASN A 150 -12.06 -10.66 -13.06
C ASN A 150 -10.76 -11.44 -12.81
N GLY A 151 -10.27 -11.45 -11.57
CA GLY A 151 -9.05 -12.16 -11.18
C GLY A 151 -7.74 -11.51 -11.64
N VAL A 152 -7.79 -10.31 -12.19
CA VAL A 152 -6.60 -9.56 -12.63
C VAL A 152 -6.47 -8.27 -11.84
N PHE A 153 -5.34 -8.10 -11.17
CA PHE A 153 -4.95 -6.86 -10.56
C PHE A 153 -4.01 -6.09 -11.49
N ASN A 154 -4.41 -4.89 -11.84
CA ASN A 154 -3.67 -3.99 -12.70
C ASN A 154 -3.17 -2.81 -11.83
N PHE A 155 -1.94 -2.90 -11.38
CA PHE A 155 -1.28 -1.82 -10.67
C PHE A 155 -1.16 -0.60 -11.57
N LYS A 156 -1.50 0.58 -11.06
CA LYS A 156 -1.49 1.82 -11.84
C LYS A 156 -0.27 2.67 -11.55
N HIS A 157 -0.14 3.12 -10.33
CA HIS A 157 0.98 3.98 -9.95
C HIS A 157 1.22 4.04 -8.44
N CYS A 158 2.42 4.50 -8.07
CA CYS A 158 2.70 5.11 -6.78
C CYS A 158 2.79 6.62 -6.95
N SER A 159 2.30 7.37 -5.97
CA SER A 159 2.39 8.82 -5.92
C SER A 159 2.66 9.33 -4.52
N LEU A 160 3.31 10.48 -4.43
CA LEU A 160 3.40 11.25 -3.19
C LEU A 160 2.31 12.31 -3.21
N GLU A 161 1.49 12.30 -2.16
CA GLU A 161 0.35 13.19 -2.00
C GLU A 161 0.48 14.02 -0.72
N GLY A 162 0.24 15.31 -0.84
CA GLY A 162 0.34 16.20 0.30
C GLY A 162 -0.17 17.59 0.07
#